data_56dd6d6caaa18735338677faeff34eb4
#
_entry.id   56dd6d6caaa18735338677faeff34eb4
#
_cell.length_a   1.000
_cell.length_b   1.000
_cell.length_c   1.000
_cell.angle_alpha   90.00
_cell.angle_beta   90.00
_cell.angle_gamma   90.00
#
_symmetry.space_group_name_H-M   'P 1'
#
loop_
_entity.id
_entity.type
_entity.pdbx_description
1 polymer ?
#
loop_
_entity_poly.entity_id
_entity_poly.type
_entity_poly.pdbx_seq_one_letter_code
_entity_poly.pdbx_strand_id
1 'polypeptide(L)'
;MLEQYRTIYEGGQGEIVEKKSRFIATVRLVKTEEEAVKFIEEMKKKYWDATHNCSAYVIGERKEIMRCSDDGEPQGTAGKPMLDVLLGEEIYNTAVVVTRYFGGTLLGTGGLVRAYSKSVQEGLAQSRIITKYHGVLIEVGTDYNGVGKLQYL
;
A
#
# COMPACT_ATOMS: atom_id res chain seq x y z
N MET A 1 -26.11 -1.54 -4.66
CA MET A 1 -25.33 -2.73 -4.89
C MET A 1 -24.01 -2.39 -5.56
N LEU A 2 -22.94 -2.94 -5.05
CA LEU A 2 -21.65 -2.64 -5.61
C LEU A 2 -21.38 -3.51 -6.83
N GLU A 3 -21.34 -2.89 -7.97
CA GLU A 3 -21.05 -3.60 -9.21
C GLU A 3 -19.60 -3.45 -9.61
N GLN A 4 -18.85 -2.65 -8.87
CA GLN A 4 -17.46 -2.35 -9.19
C GLN A 4 -16.62 -2.16 -7.94
N TYR A 5 -15.33 -2.37 -8.08
CA TYR A 5 -14.37 -2.04 -7.03
C TYR A 5 -13.00 -1.77 -7.64
N ARG A 6 -12.19 -1.00 -6.92
CA ARG A 6 -10.84 -0.68 -7.37
C ARG A 6 -9.84 -1.65 -6.76
N THR A 7 -8.85 -2.03 -7.53
CA THR A 7 -7.78 -2.89 -7.07
C THR A 7 -6.49 -2.58 -7.84
N ILE A 8 -5.41 -3.24 -7.45
CA ILE A 8 -4.14 -3.11 -8.14
C ILE A 8 -4.09 -4.11 -9.29
N TYR A 9 -3.78 -3.64 -10.49
CA TYR A 9 -3.51 -4.50 -11.62
C TYR A 9 -2.05 -4.96 -11.55
N GLU A 10 -1.17 -4.00 -11.28
CA GLU A 10 0.26 -4.28 -11.16
C GLU A 10 0.80 -3.41 -10.04
N GLY A 11 1.41 -4.02 -9.04
CA GLY A 11 1.97 -3.30 -7.91
C GLY A 11 3.28 -2.61 -8.29
N GLY A 12 3.55 -1.50 -7.61
CA GLY A 12 4.75 -0.73 -7.82
C GLY A 12 5.47 -0.48 -6.51
N GLN A 13 6.55 0.27 -6.61
CA GLN A 13 7.34 0.64 -5.46
C GLN A 13 7.67 2.14 -5.55
N GLY A 14 7.46 2.85 -4.47
CA GLY A 14 7.79 4.27 -4.38
C GLY A 14 8.64 4.53 -3.16
N GLU A 15 9.39 5.61 -3.20
CA GLU A 15 10.27 5.95 -2.08
C GLU A 15 10.16 7.43 -1.77
N ILE A 16 10.17 7.77 -0.47
CA ILE A 16 10.28 9.14 -0.03
C ILE A 16 11.38 9.23 1.04
N VAL A 17 11.89 10.43 1.24
CA VAL A 17 12.86 10.72 2.28
C VAL A 17 12.30 11.84 3.13
N GLU A 18 12.24 11.62 4.44
CA GLU A 18 11.79 12.61 5.40
C GLU A 18 12.78 12.64 6.56
N LYS A 19 13.32 13.82 6.85
CA LYS A 19 14.29 13.99 7.93
C LYS A 19 15.37 12.91 7.93
N LYS A 20 15.91 12.64 6.74
CA LYS A 20 16.97 11.64 6.49
C LYS A 20 16.54 10.19 6.62
N SER A 21 15.31 9.90 7.04
CA SER A 21 14.80 8.53 6.99
C SER A 21 14.31 8.22 5.58
N ARG A 22 14.59 6.99 5.13
CA ARG A 22 14.08 6.51 3.84
C ARG A 22 12.88 5.64 4.08
N PHE A 23 11.84 5.86 3.31
CA PHE A 23 10.60 5.09 3.38
C PHE A 23 10.34 4.48 2.00
N ILE A 24 10.34 3.18 1.91
CA ILE A 24 10.14 2.47 0.64
C ILE A 24 8.80 1.74 0.73
N ALA A 25 7.84 2.15 -0.08
CA ALA A 25 6.53 1.52 -0.11
C ALA A 25 6.48 0.53 -1.27
N THR A 26 6.19 -0.72 -0.96
CA THR A 26 6.02 -1.78 -1.95
C THR A 26 4.57 -2.22 -1.93
N VAL A 27 3.90 -2.16 -3.08
CA VAL A 27 2.48 -2.46 -3.23
C VAL A 27 2.33 -3.77 -4.00
N ARG A 28 1.42 -4.62 -3.54
CA ARG A 28 1.19 -5.91 -4.22
C ARG A 28 -0.30 -6.26 -4.23
N LEU A 29 -0.75 -6.82 -5.33
CA LEU A 29 -2.07 -7.42 -5.43
C LEU A 29 -2.07 -8.70 -4.60
N VAL A 30 -3.03 -8.84 -3.70
CA VAL A 30 -3.23 -10.05 -2.91
C VAL A 30 -4.72 -10.36 -2.89
N LYS A 31 -5.07 -11.63 -2.98
CA LYS A 31 -6.48 -12.05 -3.01
C LYS A 31 -6.90 -12.76 -1.74
N THR A 32 -5.95 -13.20 -0.94
CA THR A 32 -6.22 -13.90 0.31
C THR A 32 -5.31 -13.36 1.40
N GLU A 33 -5.70 -13.58 2.64
CA GLU A 33 -4.88 -13.18 3.77
C GLU A 33 -3.55 -13.93 3.78
N GLU A 34 -3.55 -15.18 3.34
CA GLU A 34 -2.32 -15.97 3.24
C GLU A 34 -1.33 -15.34 2.27
N GLU A 35 -1.82 -14.85 1.14
CA GLU A 35 -0.96 -14.15 0.18
C GLU A 35 -0.39 -12.86 0.78
N ALA A 36 -1.20 -12.13 1.53
CA ALA A 36 -0.76 -10.91 2.18
C ALA A 36 0.31 -11.18 3.22
N VAL A 37 0.12 -12.18 4.06
CA VAL A 37 1.09 -12.56 5.10
C VAL A 37 2.40 -13.00 4.45
N LYS A 38 2.30 -13.79 3.39
CA LYS A 38 3.48 -14.27 2.68
C LYS A 38 4.28 -13.11 2.07
N PHE A 39 3.58 -12.15 1.49
CA PHE A 39 4.20 -10.95 0.95
C PHE A 39 4.93 -10.16 2.03
N ILE A 40 4.29 -9.96 3.19
CA ILE A 40 4.89 -9.24 4.31
C ILE A 40 6.17 -9.94 4.77
N GLU A 41 6.12 -11.27 4.89
CA GLU A 41 7.30 -12.04 5.30
C GLU A 41 8.41 -11.94 4.26
N GLU A 42 8.06 -11.95 2.99
CA GLU A 42 9.00 -11.78 1.89
C GLU A 42 9.71 -10.43 2.00
N MET A 43 8.95 -9.36 2.29
CA MET A 43 9.52 -8.02 2.43
C MET A 43 10.41 -7.92 3.66
N LYS A 44 10.02 -8.55 4.76
CA LYS A 44 10.85 -8.56 5.97
C LYS A 44 12.18 -9.27 5.75
N LYS A 45 12.20 -10.30 4.91
CA LYS A 45 13.45 -10.98 4.55
C LYS A 45 14.29 -10.12 3.62
N LYS A 46 13.65 -9.52 2.63
CA LYS A 46 14.35 -8.69 1.64
C LYS A 46 15.02 -7.48 2.31
N TYR A 47 14.29 -6.84 3.22
CA TYR A 47 14.77 -5.66 3.93
C TYR A 47 15.00 -5.97 5.40
N TRP A 48 15.71 -7.07 5.66
CA TRP A 48 15.95 -7.55 7.02
C TRP A 48 16.74 -6.56 7.87
N ASP A 49 17.52 -5.71 7.25
CA ASP A 49 18.34 -4.70 7.93
C ASP A 49 17.62 -3.38 8.14
N ALA A 50 16.37 -3.28 7.73
CA ALA A 50 15.59 -2.05 7.94
C ALA A 50 15.21 -1.89 9.40
N THR A 51 14.95 -0.66 9.79
CA THR A 51 14.51 -0.36 11.15
C THR A 51 13.11 -0.89 11.39
N HIS A 52 12.21 -0.71 10.40
CA HIS A 52 10.83 -1.19 10.49
C HIS A 52 10.34 -1.60 9.11
N ASN A 53 9.47 -2.61 9.07
CA ASN A 53 8.73 -3.02 7.87
C ASN A 53 7.26 -3.04 8.24
N CYS A 54 6.62 -1.89 8.18
CA CYS A 54 5.22 -1.73 8.56
C CYS A 54 4.32 -2.19 7.43
N SER A 55 3.11 -2.63 7.75
CA SER A 55 2.24 -3.21 6.73
C SER A 55 0.78 -2.85 6.93
N ALA A 56 0.05 -2.93 5.83
CA ALA A 56 -1.41 -2.82 5.85
C ALA A 56 -1.94 -3.58 4.65
N TYR A 57 -3.11 -4.21 4.81
CA TYR A 57 -3.78 -4.83 3.67
C TYR A 57 -5.29 -4.82 3.84
N VAL A 58 -5.97 -4.81 2.71
CA VAL A 58 -7.42 -4.87 2.62
C VAL A 58 -7.76 -5.97 1.62
N ILE A 59 -8.55 -6.93 2.04
CA ILE A 59 -8.92 -8.07 1.21
C ILE A 59 -10.43 -8.17 1.13
N GLY A 60 -10.91 -8.44 -0.07
CA GLY A 60 -12.33 -8.57 -0.34
C GLY A 60 -12.94 -7.27 -0.79
N GLU A 61 -13.89 -7.36 -1.72
CA GLU A 61 -14.56 -6.18 -2.28
C GLU A 61 -15.34 -5.40 -1.23
N ARG A 62 -15.69 -6.06 -0.14
CA ARG A 62 -16.46 -5.44 0.95
C ARG A 62 -15.64 -5.26 2.20
N LYS A 63 -14.31 -5.24 2.07
CA LYS A 63 -13.40 -5.05 3.19
C LYS A 63 -13.55 -6.13 4.25
N GLU A 64 -13.74 -7.38 3.82
CA GLU A 64 -13.94 -8.47 4.76
C GLU A 64 -12.76 -8.63 5.71
N ILE A 65 -11.56 -8.36 5.24
CA ILE A 65 -10.34 -8.46 6.05
C ILE A 65 -9.53 -7.18 5.90
N MET A 66 -9.27 -6.51 7.03
CA MET A 66 -8.42 -5.33 7.10
C MET A 66 -7.45 -5.54 8.25
N ARG A 67 -6.16 -5.43 7.97
CA ARG A 67 -5.12 -5.60 8.99
C ARG A 67 -4.01 -4.60 8.78
N CYS A 68 -3.33 -4.25 9.85
CA CYS A 68 -2.15 -3.40 9.77
C CYS A 68 -1.19 -3.72 10.92
N SER A 69 0.06 -3.32 10.76
CA SER A 69 1.09 -3.53 11.77
C SER A 69 2.06 -2.36 11.77
N ASP A 70 2.37 -1.89 12.97
CA ASP A 70 3.36 -0.83 13.17
C ASP A 70 4.81 -1.35 13.15
N ASP A 71 4.99 -2.64 13.28
CA ASP A 71 6.31 -3.29 13.27
C ASP A 71 7.35 -2.53 14.11
N GLY A 72 7.00 -2.22 15.34
CA GLY A 72 7.91 -1.55 16.26
C GLY A 72 7.87 -0.03 16.26
N GLU A 73 7.19 0.60 15.32
CA GLU A 73 6.96 2.04 15.41
C GLU A 73 5.97 2.33 16.55
N PRO A 74 5.93 3.55 17.08
CA PRO A 74 4.96 3.87 18.12
C PRO A 74 3.54 3.55 17.66
N GLN A 75 2.73 3.05 18.57
CA GLN A 75 1.38 2.57 18.27
C GLN A 75 0.56 3.60 17.50
N GLY A 76 -0.02 3.17 16.38
CA GLY A 76 -0.90 4.01 15.58
C GLY A 76 -0.20 4.99 14.66
N THR A 77 1.12 4.98 14.59
CA THR A 77 1.86 5.95 13.78
C THR A 77 2.23 5.46 12.38
N ALA A 78 2.10 4.18 12.11
CA ALA A 78 2.52 3.60 10.84
C ALA A 78 1.42 2.77 10.18
N GLY A 79 1.06 1.64 10.76
CA GLY A 79 0.11 0.72 10.14
C GLY A 79 -1.25 1.34 9.88
N LYS A 80 -1.81 2.04 10.87
CA LYS A 80 -3.14 2.66 10.73
C LYS A 80 -3.16 3.74 9.65
N PRO A 81 -2.19 4.68 9.62
CA PRO A 81 -2.15 5.66 8.51
C PRO A 81 -2.04 5.00 7.15
N MET A 82 -1.28 3.90 7.04
CA MET A 82 -1.16 3.15 5.79
C MET A 82 -2.50 2.56 5.38
N LEU A 83 -3.18 1.92 6.33
CA LEU A 83 -4.49 1.33 6.09
C LEU A 83 -5.50 2.41 5.68
N ASP A 84 -5.48 3.55 6.35
CA ASP A 84 -6.39 4.65 6.06
C ASP A 84 -6.23 5.16 4.62
N VAL A 85 -5.02 5.15 4.07
CA VAL A 85 -4.81 5.54 2.67
C VAL A 85 -5.50 4.56 1.74
N LEU A 86 -5.34 3.25 1.99
CA LEU A 86 -6.00 2.23 1.16
C LEU A 86 -7.52 2.38 1.21
N LEU A 87 -8.07 2.59 2.40
CA LEU A 87 -9.51 2.74 2.58
C LEU A 87 -10.01 4.04 1.94
N GLY A 88 -9.27 5.13 2.10
CA GLY A 88 -9.63 6.42 1.52
C GLY A 88 -9.60 6.40 0.00
N GLU A 89 -8.67 5.66 -0.59
CA GLU A 89 -8.58 5.49 -2.04
C GLU A 89 -9.51 4.40 -2.54
N GLU A 90 -10.20 3.72 -1.63
CA GLU A 90 -11.14 2.63 -1.96
C GLU A 90 -10.49 1.55 -2.80
N ILE A 91 -9.27 1.15 -2.40
CA ILE A 91 -8.51 0.11 -3.10
C ILE A 91 -8.56 -1.16 -2.28
N TYR A 92 -8.93 -2.27 -2.91
CA TYR A 92 -9.12 -3.55 -2.25
C TYR A 92 -8.23 -4.62 -2.87
N ASN A 93 -8.09 -5.75 -2.19
CA ASN A 93 -7.22 -6.86 -2.60
C ASN A 93 -5.79 -6.37 -2.80
N THR A 94 -5.33 -5.58 -1.84
CA THR A 94 -4.04 -4.91 -1.92
C THR A 94 -3.32 -4.97 -0.58
N ALA A 95 -2.04 -5.26 -0.64
CA ALA A 95 -1.15 -5.19 0.52
C ALA A 95 -0.04 -4.18 0.23
N VAL A 96 0.36 -3.46 1.27
CA VAL A 96 1.46 -2.51 1.19
C VAL A 96 2.40 -2.76 2.36
N VAL A 97 3.69 -2.78 2.08
CA VAL A 97 4.72 -2.77 3.13
C VAL A 97 5.52 -1.49 2.95
N VAL A 98 5.65 -0.72 4.01
CA VAL A 98 6.54 0.44 4.02
C VAL A 98 7.76 0.09 4.86
N THR A 99 8.90 0.06 4.21
CA THR A 99 10.19 -0.24 4.82
C THR A 99 10.87 1.07 5.17
N ARG A 100 11.26 1.23 6.43
CA ARG A 100 11.92 2.46 6.88
C ARG A 100 13.33 2.18 7.35
N TYR A 101 14.25 3.02 6.85
CA TYR A 101 15.62 3.10 7.37
C TYR A 101 15.76 4.41 8.12
N PHE A 102 15.92 4.31 9.43
CA PHE A 102 16.03 5.50 10.29
C PHE A 102 17.26 6.31 9.92
N GLY A 103 17.10 7.62 9.79
CA GLY A 103 18.17 8.53 9.37
C GLY A 103 18.81 9.30 10.50
N GLY A 104 18.54 8.96 11.75
CA GLY A 104 19.17 9.61 12.89
C GLY A 104 18.40 10.81 13.43
N THR A 105 17.32 11.23 12.78
CA THR A 105 16.51 12.37 13.23
C THR A 105 15.09 11.89 13.47
N LEU A 106 14.55 12.17 14.65
CA LEU A 106 13.19 11.78 15.01
C LEU A 106 12.17 12.62 14.23
N LEU A 107 11.11 11.96 13.77
CA LEU A 107 10.03 12.65 13.07
C LEU A 107 8.94 13.13 14.00
N GLY A 108 8.80 12.51 15.16
CA GLY A 108 7.66 12.73 16.06
C GLY A 108 6.44 11.96 15.55
N THR A 109 5.42 11.82 16.40
CA THR A 109 4.25 11.01 16.05
C THR A 109 3.50 11.56 14.83
N GLY A 110 3.28 12.89 14.79
CA GLY A 110 2.62 13.52 13.65
C GLY A 110 3.42 13.38 12.36
N GLY A 111 4.74 13.51 12.46
CA GLY A 111 5.62 13.35 11.32
C GLY A 111 5.62 11.92 10.78
N LEU A 112 5.58 10.93 11.69
CA LEU A 112 5.50 9.52 11.28
C LEU A 112 4.19 9.23 10.53
N VAL A 113 3.07 9.68 11.09
CA VAL A 113 1.77 9.49 10.45
C VAL A 113 1.78 10.05 9.03
N ARG A 114 2.28 11.27 8.86
CA ARG A 114 2.34 11.90 7.54
C ARG A 114 3.29 11.16 6.60
N ALA A 115 4.43 10.72 7.10
CA ALA A 115 5.42 10.02 6.27
C ALA A 115 4.90 8.67 5.79
N TYR A 116 4.27 7.89 6.66
CA TYR A 116 3.73 6.60 6.27
C TYR A 116 2.56 6.76 5.28
N SER A 117 1.67 7.74 5.52
CA SER A 117 0.59 8.03 4.58
C SER A 117 1.13 8.42 3.22
N LYS A 118 2.10 9.34 3.20
CA LYS A 118 2.70 9.81 1.96
C LYS A 118 3.43 8.71 1.21
N SER A 119 4.08 7.80 1.96
CA SER A 119 4.79 6.67 1.36
C SER A 119 3.84 5.75 0.61
N VAL A 120 2.69 5.43 1.22
CA VAL A 120 1.69 4.59 0.57
C VAL A 120 1.15 5.29 -0.68
N GLN A 121 0.86 6.58 -0.58
CA GLN A 121 0.40 7.35 -1.74
C GLN A 121 1.41 7.28 -2.88
N GLU A 122 2.70 7.39 -2.57
CA GLU A 122 3.75 7.32 -3.57
C GLU A 122 3.84 5.92 -4.18
N GLY A 123 3.74 4.87 -3.35
CA GLY A 123 3.71 3.50 -3.84
C GLY A 123 2.53 3.25 -4.77
N LEU A 124 1.36 3.78 -4.43
CA LEU A 124 0.17 3.66 -5.27
C LEU A 124 0.34 4.44 -6.58
N ALA A 125 1.01 5.60 -6.53
CA ALA A 125 1.28 6.39 -7.72
C ALA A 125 2.16 5.64 -8.72
N GLN A 126 2.99 4.72 -8.24
CA GLN A 126 3.84 3.88 -9.08
C GLN A 126 3.16 2.57 -9.46
N SER A 127 1.93 2.36 -9.02
CA SER A 127 1.18 1.14 -9.31
C SER A 127 0.13 1.40 -10.38
N ARG A 128 -0.34 0.34 -11.01
CA ARG A 128 -1.44 0.45 -11.96
C ARG A 128 -2.72 0.07 -11.23
N ILE A 129 -3.64 1.00 -11.15
CA ILE A 129 -4.92 0.82 -10.46
C ILE A 129 -6.01 0.67 -11.51
N ILE A 130 -6.88 -0.31 -11.30
CA ILE A 130 -7.97 -0.59 -12.21
C ILE A 130 -9.28 -0.64 -11.45
N THR A 131 -10.37 -0.46 -12.19
CA THR A 131 -11.71 -0.67 -11.66
C THR A 131 -12.27 -1.94 -12.28
N LYS A 132 -12.69 -2.88 -11.45
CA LYS A 132 -13.31 -4.12 -11.91
C LYS A 132 -14.81 -4.00 -11.87
N TYR A 133 -15.43 -4.42 -12.99
CA TYR A 133 -16.87 -4.57 -13.08
C TYR A 133 -17.16 -6.05 -13.37
N HIS A 134 -18.39 -6.44 -13.43
CA HIS A 134 -18.78 -7.82 -13.76
C HIS A 134 -18.10 -8.31 -15.04
N GLY A 135 -17.00 -9.03 -14.91
CA GLY A 135 -16.30 -9.62 -16.04
C GLY A 135 -15.56 -8.66 -16.94
N VAL A 136 -15.58 -7.39 -16.61
CA VAL A 136 -14.90 -6.37 -17.39
C VAL A 136 -13.82 -5.72 -16.55
N LEU A 137 -12.63 -5.60 -17.12
CA LEU A 137 -11.52 -4.95 -16.48
C LEU A 137 -11.27 -3.63 -17.18
N ILE A 138 -11.39 -2.55 -16.42
CA ILE A 138 -11.17 -1.21 -16.94
C ILE A 138 -9.96 -0.61 -16.25
N GLU A 139 -8.94 -0.30 -17.03
CA GLU A 139 -7.74 0.31 -16.49
C GLU A 139 -7.99 1.80 -16.33
N VAL A 140 -7.83 2.29 -15.09
CA VAL A 140 -7.94 3.71 -14.81
C VAL A 140 -6.54 4.28 -14.96
N GLY A 141 -6.36 5.14 -15.92
CA GLY A 141 -5.06 5.72 -16.15
C GLY A 141 -4.66 6.62 -15.01
N THR A 142 -3.84 6.11 -14.14
CA THR A 142 -3.35 6.91 -13.06
C THR A 142 -1.97 7.36 -13.37
N ASP A 143 -1.40 6.77 -14.34
CA ASP A 143 -0.12 6.98 -14.65
C ASP A 143 -0.10 7.65 -15.87
N TYR A 144 0.26 8.45 -15.95
CA TYR A 144 0.77 9.02 -16.90
C TYR A 144 0.11 9.37 -18.06
N ASN A 145 -0.04 8.80 -18.84
CA ASN A 145 -0.60 9.17 -20.04
C ASN A 145 -1.99 9.48 -19.92
N GLY A 146 -2.62 9.24 -18.81
CA GLY A 146 -4.01 9.50 -18.65
C GLY A 146 -4.88 8.75 -19.62
N VAL A 147 -4.35 7.79 -20.27
CA VAL A 147 -5.11 7.08 -21.26
C VAL A 147 -5.67 5.84 -20.63
N GLY A 148 -6.91 5.88 -20.26
CA GLY A 148 -7.58 4.70 -19.81
C GLY A 148 -7.88 3.81 -20.98
N LYS A 149 -7.53 2.56 -20.89
CA LYS A 149 -7.88 1.60 -21.91
C LYS A 149 -8.92 0.66 -21.39
N LEU A 150 -9.96 0.44 -22.16
CA LEU A 150 -10.94 -0.56 -21.84
C LEU A 150 -10.41 -1.90 -22.29
N GLN A 151 -10.40 -2.84 -21.37
CA GLN A 151 -9.98 -4.21 -21.70
C GLN A 151 -11.05 -5.15 -21.21
N TYR A 152 -11.53 -5.98 -22.10
CA TYR A 152 -12.55 -6.96 -21.80
C TYR A 152 -11.89 -8.31 -21.65
N LEU A 153 -12.10 -8.93 -20.50
CA LEU A 153 -11.49 -10.22 -20.21
C LEU A 153 -12.52 -11.33 -20.20
#